data_bcc7a16d3cb64848d0a2efd9b984b4a2
#
_entry.id   bcc7a16d3cb64848d0a2efd9b984b4a2
#
_cell.length_a   1.000
_cell.length_b   1.000
_cell.length_c   1.000
_cell.angle_alpha   90.00
_cell.angle_beta   90.00
_cell.angle_gamma   90.00
#
_symmetry.space_group_name_H-M   'P 1'
#
loop_
_entity.id
_entity.type
_entity.pdbx_description
1 polymer ?
#
loop_
_entity_poly.entity_id
_entity_poly.type
_entity_poly.pdbx_seq_one_letter_code
_entity_poly.pdbx_strand_id
1 'polypeptide(L)'
;MMKAKNLIKRVTIGILAVVLSTSVVWADDNPGLIQRAKDACKNATYDIPTVTNDIDGWPQGLAIMCDSAVVMEAESGEVLYNKAMDERRYPASTTKIMTALVALEHSNLTDTVTFTAEGLKEAVPGNSYVTPVIQEGETLTMEQCLYAIMLVSGNEVSTQVAMQVGGSVEGFVEMMNEKAQEIGCKDTHFVNANGLHDENHYTTAHDLAMIAQEAYKNEEFRKIVGSRYYTIPATNKTAEERVLANHHALLGEGDWHYDGCLGGKTGYTDTALNTLVTYFE
;
A
#
# COMPACT_ATOMS: atom_id res chain seq x y z
N MET A 1 11.04 52.45 4.44
CA MET A 1 10.98 51.33 3.47
C MET A 1 11.69 50.13 4.07
N MET A 2 10.97 49.27 4.78
CA MET A 2 11.48 48.03 5.32
C MET A 2 11.18 46.92 4.34
N LYS A 3 12.23 46.22 3.86
CA LYS A 3 12.12 45.08 2.98
C LYS A 3 11.53 43.91 3.76
N ALA A 4 10.31 43.50 3.41
CA ALA A 4 9.75 42.22 3.79
C ALA A 4 10.60 41.10 3.13
N LYS A 5 11.49 40.48 3.89
CA LYS A 5 12.15 39.24 3.47
C LYS A 5 11.15 38.11 3.65
N ASN A 6 10.78 37.51 2.53
CA ASN A 6 9.97 36.32 2.39
C ASN A 6 10.48 35.21 3.31
N LEU A 7 9.71 34.94 4.35
CA LEU A 7 9.77 33.68 5.08
C LEU A 7 8.83 32.70 4.35
N ILE A 8 9.28 32.16 3.23
CA ILE A 8 8.65 30.98 2.67
C ILE A 8 9.03 29.85 3.61
N LYS A 9 8.18 29.58 4.58
CA LYS A 9 8.17 28.29 5.26
C LYS A 9 7.92 27.28 4.14
N ARG A 10 8.86 26.37 3.91
CA ARG A 10 8.62 25.17 3.13
C ARG A 10 7.52 24.41 3.85
N VAL A 11 6.31 24.54 3.37
CA VAL A 11 5.21 23.66 3.76
C VAL A 11 5.53 22.35 3.03
N THR A 12 5.95 21.36 3.76
CA THR A 12 6.04 19.98 3.25
C THR A 12 4.60 19.53 3.05
N ILE A 13 4.10 19.64 1.85
CA ILE A 13 2.78 19.15 1.48
C ILE A 13 2.97 17.67 1.17
N GLY A 14 2.66 16.81 2.14
CA GLY A 14 2.54 15.38 1.86
C GLY A 14 1.32 15.15 0.95
N ILE A 15 1.54 14.76 -0.29
CA ILE A 15 0.47 14.40 -1.21
C ILE A 15 0.30 12.88 -1.16
N LEU A 16 -0.90 12.42 -0.83
CA LEU A 16 -1.27 11.01 -0.87
C LEU A 16 -2.06 10.75 -2.15
N ALA A 17 -1.52 9.97 -3.07
CA ALA A 17 -2.25 9.51 -4.25
C ALA A 17 -2.64 8.04 -4.08
N VAL A 18 -3.93 7.76 -4.15
CA VAL A 18 -4.49 6.41 -4.18
C VAL A 18 -5.09 6.16 -5.54
N VAL A 19 -4.57 5.16 -6.23
CA VAL A 19 -5.05 4.72 -7.55
C VAL A 19 -5.52 3.29 -7.42
N LEU A 20 -6.79 3.05 -7.66
CA LEU A 20 -7.40 1.72 -7.66
C LEU A 20 -7.83 1.35 -9.09
N SER A 21 -7.42 0.18 -9.50
CA SER A 21 -7.64 -0.43 -10.83
C SER A 21 -7.02 0.33 -12.01
N THR A 22 -5.82 -0.06 -12.41
CA THR A 22 -5.24 0.27 -13.72
C THR A 22 -4.71 -1.00 -14.36
N SER A 23 -4.97 -1.18 -15.64
CA SER A 23 -4.39 -2.23 -16.47
C SER A 23 -2.95 -1.89 -16.90
N VAL A 24 -2.08 -1.51 -15.95
CA VAL A 24 -0.66 -1.32 -16.24
C VAL A 24 0.04 -2.66 -16.05
N VAL A 25 0.35 -3.29 -17.15
CA VAL A 25 1.18 -4.50 -17.22
C VAL A 25 2.62 -4.08 -16.97
N TRP A 26 3.26 -4.63 -15.94
CA TRP A 26 4.69 -4.51 -15.75
C TRP A 26 5.41 -5.13 -16.95
N ALA A 27 6.21 -4.35 -17.62
CA ALA A 27 6.92 -4.77 -18.82
C ALA A 27 8.09 -5.68 -18.45
N ASP A 28 7.89 -6.98 -18.57
CA ASP A 28 8.90 -7.79 -19.23
C ASP A 28 9.02 -7.28 -20.68
N ASP A 29 10.20 -7.33 -21.31
CA ASP A 29 10.52 -6.85 -22.66
C ASP A 29 9.69 -7.50 -23.79
N ASN A 30 8.40 -7.74 -23.54
CA ASN A 30 7.46 -8.32 -24.49
C ASN A 30 6.69 -7.22 -25.19
N PRO A 31 7.01 -6.89 -26.48
CA PRO A 31 6.33 -5.85 -27.24
C PRO A 31 4.82 -6.05 -27.35
N GLY A 32 4.35 -7.31 -27.23
CA GLY A 32 2.93 -7.64 -27.24
C GLY A 32 2.19 -7.21 -25.98
N LEU A 33 2.85 -7.20 -24.82
CA LEU A 33 2.26 -6.74 -23.57
C LEU A 33 2.16 -5.22 -23.54
N ILE A 34 3.19 -4.51 -24.03
CA ILE A 34 3.16 -3.04 -24.16
C ILE A 34 2.04 -2.61 -25.11
N GLN A 35 1.83 -3.33 -26.22
CA GLN A 35 0.78 -3.02 -27.15
C GLN A 35 -0.61 -3.29 -26.56
N ARG A 36 -0.80 -4.41 -25.81
CA ARG A 36 -2.04 -4.70 -25.09
C ARG A 36 -2.34 -3.66 -24.01
N ALA A 37 -1.33 -3.21 -23.29
CA ALA A 37 -1.46 -2.11 -22.34
C ALA A 37 -1.91 -0.82 -23.03
N LYS A 38 -1.27 -0.45 -24.16
CA LYS A 38 -1.66 0.72 -24.98
C LYS A 38 -3.07 0.60 -25.54
N ASP A 39 -3.50 -0.60 -25.93
CA ASP A 39 -4.83 -0.83 -26.49
C ASP A 39 -5.90 -0.87 -25.37
N ALA A 40 -5.57 -1.39 -24.19
CA ALA A 40 -6.39 -1.25 -22.99
C ALA A 40 -6.52 0.23 -22.57
N CYS A 41 -5.44 1.00 -22.67
CA CYS A 41 -5.44 2.44 -22.43
C CYS A 41 -6.35 3.22 -23.38
N LYS A 42 -6.52 2.78 -24.63
CA LYS A 42 -7.43 3.42 -25.59
C LYS A 42 -8.91 3.23 -25.25
N ASN A 43 -9.22 2.17 -24.51
CA ASN A 43 -10.59 1.83 -24.06
C ASN A 43 -10.83 2.20 -22.59
N ALA A 44 -9.86 2.86 -21.95
CA ALA A 44 -9.96 3.19 -20.55
C ALA A 44 -10.95 4.34 -20.32
N THR A 45 -11.50 4.34 -19.14
CA THR A 45 -12.56 5.20 -18.60
C THR A 45 -12.20 6.69 -18.51
N TYR A 46 -11.71 7.29 -19.62
CA TYR A 46 -11.53 8.75 -19.70
C TYR A 46 -12.85 9.52 -19.57
N ASP A 47 -13.98 8.81 -19.72
CA ASP A 47 -15.32 9.41 -19.65
C ASP A 47 -15.82 9.63 -18.22
N ILE A 48 -15.13 9.10 -17.19
CA ILE A 48 -15.46 9.40 -15.80
C ILE A 48 -14.92 10.79 -15.47
N PRO A 49 -15.77 11.74 -15.07
CA PRO A 49 -15.34 13.09 -14.74
C PRO A 49 -14.32 13.10 -13.61
N THR A 50 -13.29 13.91 -13.75
CA THR A 50 -12.37 14.24 -12.67
C THR A 50 -12.84 15.51 -11.99
N VAL A 51 -12.78 15.55 -10.67
CA VAL A 51 -13.14 16.72 -9.86
C VAL A 51 -11.90 17.18 -9.13
N THR A 52 -11.53 18.45 -9.34
CA THR A 52 -10.56 19.14 -8.49
C THR A 52 -11.33 19.88 -7.39
N ASN A 53 -10.64 20.34 -6.34
CA ASN A 53 -11.30 21.16 -5.34
C ASN A 53 -11.80 22.48 -5.95
N ASP A 54 -12.79 23.09 -5.31
CA ASP A 54 -13.42 24.36 -5.75
C ASP A 54 -12.57 25.61 -5.38
N ILE A 55 -11.26 25.46 -5.24
CA ILE A 55 -10.35 26.58 -4.95
C ILE A 55 -10.14 27.40 -6.22
N ASP A 56 -10.43 28.68 -6.16
CA ASP A 56 -10.32 29.60 -7.30
C ASP A 56 -8.86 29.68 -7.77
N GLY A 57 -8.62 29.42 -9.06
CA GLY A 57 -7.28 29.37 -9.64
C GLY A 57 -6.51 28.06 -9.44
N TRP A 58 -7.11 27.03 -8.84
CA TRP A 58 -6.50 25.70 -8.72
C TRP A 58 -6.35 25.04 -10.09
N PRO A 59 -5.17 24.43 -10.38
CA PRO A 59 -4.98 23.73 -11.65
C PRO A 59 -6.01 22.62 -11.85
N GLN A 60 -6.63 22.56 -13.01
CA GLN A 60 -7.48 21.42 -13.36
C GLN A 60 -6.63 20.16 -13.47
N GLY A 61 -7.07 19.07 -12.81
CA GLY A 61 -6.38 17.79 -12.86
C GLY A 61 -6.41 17.18 -14.26
N LEU A 62 -5.38 16.39 -14.57
CA LEU A 62 -5.31 15.63 -15.81
C LEU A 62 -6.32 14.48 -15.77
N ALA A 63 -6.88 14.13 -16.92
CA ALA A 63 -7.61 12.88 -17.07
C ALA A 63 -6.63 11.70 -16.89
N ILE A 64 -6.95 10.79 -15.98
CA ILE A 64 -6.15 9.60 -15.69
C ILE A 64 -6.93 8.33 -16.04
N MET A 65 -6.20 7.26 -16.38
CA MET A 65 -6.81 6.02 -16.91
C MET A 65 -7.37 5.08 -15.85
N CYS A 66 -7.07 5.29 -14.58
CA CYS A 66 -7.61 4.44 -13.51
C CYS A 66 -9.11 4.66 -13.32
N ASP A 67 -9.81 3.66 -12.80
CA ASP A 67 -11.26 3.74 -12.56
C ASP A 67 -11.60 4.61 -11.36
N SER A 68 -10.73 4.63 -10.35
CA SER A 68 -10.93 5.40 -9.13
C SER A 68 -9.59 5.96 -8.63
N ALA A 69 -9.57 7.22 -8.20
CA ALA A 69 -8.39 7.87 -7.62
C ALA A 69 -8.77 9.02 -6.71
N VAL A 70 -7.88 9.30 -5.78
CA VAL A 70 -7.91 10.50 -4.95
C VAL A 70 -6.49 11.03 -4.74
N VAL A 71 -6.34 12.35 -4.70
CA VAL A 71 -5.17 13.03 -4.15
C VAL A 71 -5.65 13.83 -2.96
N MET A 72 -5.04 13.58 -1.82
CA MET A 72 -5.41 14.17 -0.54
C MET A 72 -4.18 14.80 0.13
N GLU A 73 -4.34 15.97 0.70
CA GLU A 73 -3.31 16.59 1.52
C GLU A 73 -3.20 15.82 2.85
N ALA A 74 -1.97 15.42 3.22
CA ALA A 74 -1.76 14.44 4.27
C ALA A 74 -1.96 14.98 5.71
N GLU A 75 -1.90 16.29 5.94
CA GLU A 75 -2.10 16.88 7.28
C GLU A 75 -3.59 17.21 7.52
N SER A 76 -4.22 17.89 6.55
CA SER A 76 -5.59 18.37 6.68
C SER A 76 -6.66 17.36 6.28
N GLY A 77 -6.31 16.40 5.42
CA GLY A 77 -7.26 15.49 4.77
C GLY A 77 -8.04 16.16 3.63
N GLU A 78 -7.63 17.36 3.17
CA GLU A 78 -8.30 18.04 2.06
C GLU A 78 -8.10 17.27 0.75
N VAL A 79 -9.22 17.01 0.05
CA VAL A 79 -9.19 16.34 -1.25
C VAL A 79 -8.85 17.36 -2.33
N LEU A 80 -7.69 17.16 -2.98
CA LEU A 80 -7.17 18.04 -4.03
C LEU A 80 -7.60 17.59 -5.43
N TYR A 81 -7.89 16.30 -5.59
CA TYR A 81 -8.31 15.68 -6.85
C TYR A 81 -9.07 14.40 -6.54
N ASN A 82 -10.14 14.14 -7.25
CA ASN A 82 -10.84 12.87 -7.17
C ASN A 82 -11.37 12.39 -8.53
N LYS A 83 -11.49 11.09 -8.65
CA LYS A 83 -12.16 10.38 -9.73
C LYS A 83 -12.85 9.17 -9.12
N ALA A 84 -14.18 9.18 -9.05
CA ALA A 84 -14.97 8.09 -8.48
C ALA A 84 -14.40 7.60 -7.11
N MET A 85 -13.97 8.55 -6.25
CA MET A 85 -13.20 8.23 -5.04
C MET A 85 -13.99 7.43 -4.00
N ASP A 86 -15.33 7.54 -4.00
CA ASP A 86 -16.23 6.88 -3.06
C ASP A 86 -16.85 5.58 -3.62
N GLU A 87 -16.44 5.16 -4.83
CA GLU A 87 -16.88 3.88 -5.38
C GLU A 87 -16.07 2.72 -4.80
N ARG A 88 -16.78 1.63 -4.42
CA ARG A 88 -16.16 0.41 -3.92
C ARG A 88 -15.26 -0.24 -4.95
N ARG A 89 -14.07 -0.61 -4.53
CA ARG A 89 -13.06 -1.32 -5.30
C ARG A 89 -12.39 -2.38 -4.43
N TYR A 90 -11.76 -3.35 -5.07
CA TYR A 90 -10.94 -4.34 -4.39
C TYR A 90 -9.55 -3.77 -4.15
N PRO A 91 -9.05 -3.74 -2.90
CA PRO A 91 -7.78 -3.09 -2.58
C PRO A 91 -6.55 -3.89 -3.02
N ALA A 92 -6.66 -5.20 -3.23
CA ALA A 92 -5.51 -6.09 -3.35
C ALA A 92 -4.52 -5.87 -2.20
N SER A 93 -3.21 -5.96 -2.44
CA SER A 93 -2.18 -5.83 -1.40
C SER A 93 -2.03 -4.43 -0.79
N THR A 94 -2.77 -3.40 -1.24
CA THR A 94 -2.83 -2.13 -0.50
C THR A 94 -3.54 -2.28 0.85
N THR A 95 -4.32 -3.36 1.06
CA THR A 95 -4.81 -3.85 2.37
C THR A 95 -3.72 -3.88 3.43
N LYS A 96 -2.48 -4.20 3.04
CA LYS A 96 -1.35 -4.36 3.96
C LYS A 96 -0.94 -3.06 4.67
N ILE A 97 -1.42 -1.91 4.21
CA ILE A 97 -1.28 -0.65 4.94
C ILE A 97 -2.06 -0.74 6.26
N MET A 98 -3.32 -1.20 6.23
CA MET A 98 -4.10 -1.42 7.44
C MET A 98 -3.49 -2.53 8.31
N THR A 99 -2.99 -3.60 7.70
CA THR A 99 -2.30 -4.68 8.43
C THR A 99 -1.08 -4.16 9.19
N ALA A 100 -0.25 -3.35 8.53
CA ALA A 100 0.92 -2.75 9.17
C ALA A 100 0.53 -1.75 10.27
N LEU A 101 -0.49 -0.93 10.05
CA LEU A 101 -1.00 0.03 11.03
C LEU A 101 -1.47 -0.69 12.30
N VAL A 102 -2.36 -1.67 12.19
CA VAL A 102 -2.88 -2.43 13.35
C VAL A 102 -1.76 -3.19 14.05
N ALA A 103 -0.83 -3.80 13.31
CA ALA A 103 0.32 -4.49 13.92
C ALA A 103 1.22 -3.52 14.69
N LEU A 104 1.49 -2.32 14.17
CA LEU A 104 2.30 -1.29 14.85
C LEU A 104 1.63 -0.75 16.12
N GLU A 105 0.31 -0.71 16.16
CA GLU A 105 -0.44 -0.25 17.33
C GLU A 105 -0.54 -1.30 18.45
N HIS A 106 -0.46 -2.59 18.10
CA HIS A 106 -0.74 -3.70 19.05
C HIS A 106 0.44 -4.63 19.31
N SER A 107 1.64 -4.31 18.84
CA SER A 107 2.85 -5.10 19.07
C SER A 107 4.10 -4.23 19.21
N ASN A 108 5.20 -4.84 19.66
CA ASN A 108 6.51 -4.20 19.67
C ASN A 108 7.34 -4.71 18.49
N LEU A 109 8.16 -3.85 17.89
CA LEU A 109 9.02 -4.22 16.76
C LEU A 109 9.97 -5.38 17.06
N THR A 110 10.32 -5.58 18.34
CA THR A 110 11.20 -6.64 18.82
C THR A 110 10.47 -7.95 19.14
N ASP A 111 9.14 -7.98 19.07
CA ASP A 111 8.37 -9.18 19.35
C ASP A 111 8.74 -10.29 18.35
N THR A 112 8.88 -11.51 18.86
CA THR A 112 9.23 -12.67 18.03
C THR A 112 7.96 -13.24 17.40
N VAL A 113 7.95 -13.31 16.06
CA VAL A 113 6.92 -13.97 15.27
C VAL A 113 7.42 -15.34 14.85
N THR A 114 6.73 -16.41 15.27
CA THR A 114 7.05 -17.78 14.90
C THR A 114 6.10 -18.26 13.83
N PHE A 115 6.65 -18.69 12.69
CA PHE A 115 5.85 -19.13 11.55
C PHE A 115 5.31 -20.54 11.74
N THR A 116 4.02 -20.69 11.52
CA THR A 116 3.29 -21.95 11.60
C THR A 116 2.91 -22.46 10.22
N ALA A 117 2.60 -23.76 10.09
CA ALA A 117 2.09 -24.32 8.84
C ALA A 117 0.83 -23.57 8.34
N GLU A 118 -0.03 -23.12 9.24
CA GLU A 118 -1.23 -22.32 8.91
C GLU A 118 -0.86 -20.97 8.30
N GLY A 119 0.04 -20.20 8.95
CA GLY A 119 0.50 -18.90 8.46
C GLY A 119 1.19 -18.99 7.10
N LEU A 120 1.83 -20.13 6.79
CA LEU A 120 2.57 -20.35 5.54
C LEU A 120 1.70 -20.81 4.37
N LYS A 121 0.40 -21.02 4.53
CA LYS A 121 -0.48 -21.51 3.44
C LYS A 121 -0.49 -20.61 2.21
N GLU A 122 -0.23 -19.32 2.38
CA GLU A 122 -0.22 -18.36 1.28
C GLU A 122 1.12 -18.27 0.54
N ALA A 123 2.17 -18.99 0.99
CA ALA A 123 3.47 -19.07 0.33
C ALA A 123 3.43 -20.05 -0.85
N VAL A 124 2.59 -19.79 -1.83
CA VAL A 124 2.35 -20.66 -2.99
C VAL A 124 2.62 -19.93 -4.31
N PRO A 125 3.00 -20.65 -5.38
CA PRO A 125 3.19 -20.04 -6.70
C PRO A 125 1.97 -19.23 -7.15
N GLY A 126 2.21 -18.03 -7.66
CA GLY A 126 1.16 -17.09 -8.06
C GLY A 126 0.83 -16.04 -6.98
N ASN A 127 1.17 -16.29 -5.72
CA ASN A 127 1.08 -15.32 -4.64
C ASN A 127 2.40 -14.55 -4.46
N SER A 128 2.35 -13.42 -3.76
CA SER A 128 3.55 -12.73 -3.26
C SER A 128 3.97 -13.35 -1.93
N TYR A 129 5.22 -13.81 -1.84
CA TYR A 129 5.82 -14.36 -0.62
C TYR A 129 7.32 -14.06 -0.55
N VAL A 130 7.88 -14.22 0.64
CA VAL A 130 9.31 -13.97 0.90
C VAL A 130 10.17 -15.07 0.28
N THR A 131 11.28 -14.68 -0.35
CA THR A 131 12.24 -15.62 -0.98
C THR A 131 13.64 -15.41 -0.39
N PRO A 132 14.38 -16.48 0.00
CA PRO A 132 13.95 -17.88 0.11
C PRO A 132 12.74 -18.08 1.05
N VAL A 133 11.91 -19.07 0.73
CA VAL A 133 10.64 -19.32 1.45
C VAL A 133 10.88 -19.50 2.95
N ILE A 134 10.07 -18.85 3.75
CA ILE A 134 10.06 -19.00 5.21
C ILE A 134 9.60 -20.41 5.58
N GLN A 135 10.23 -21.03 6.55
CA GLN A 135 9.97 -22.40 6.97
C GLN A 135 9.11 -22.42 8.24
N GLU A 136 8.36 -23.53 8.44
CA GLU A 136 7.66 -23.76 9.69
C GLU A 136 8.62 -23.82 10.89
N GLY A 137 8.27 -23.10 11.95
CA GLY A 137 9.12 -22.90 13.13
C GLY A 137 10.27 -21.91 12.93
N GLU A 138 10.33 -21.24 11.78
CA GLU A 138 11.24 -20.09 11.59
C GLU A 138 10.74 -18.90 12.41
N THR A 139 11.67 -18.09 12.90
CA THR A 139 11.35 -16.91 13.68
C THR A 139 11.92 -15.65 13.06
N LEU A 140 11.09 -14.62 12.98
CA LEU A 140 11.47 -13.25 12.61
C LEU A 140 11.04 -12.28 13.70
N THR A 141 11.63 -11.09 13.76
CA THR A 141 11.07 -10.01 14.58
C THR A 141 9.85 -9.38 13.89
N MET A 142 8.99 -8.72 14.65
CA MET A 142 7.86 -7.97 14.08
C MET A 142 8.36 -6.91 13.10
N GLU A 143 9.47 -6.22 13.37
CA GLU A 143 10.09 -5.29 12.42
C GLU A 143 10.39 -5.97 11.08
N GLN A 144 11.07 -7.12 11.11
CA GLN A 144 11.39 -7.89 9.90
C GLN A 144 10.12 -8.31 9.14
N CYS A 145 9.08 -8.71 9.86
CA CYS A 145 7.79 -9.04 9.26
C CYS A 145 7.15 -7.82 8.58
N LEU A 146 7.14 -6.66 9.22
CA LEU A 146 6.57 -5.44 8.64
C LEU A 146 7.32 -5.00 7.37
N TYR A 147 8.65 -5.11 7.34
CA TYR A 147 9.42 -4.89 6.12
C TYR A 147 9.04 -5.89 5.02
N ALA A 148 8.91 -7.17 5.36
CA ALA A 148 8.49 -8.19 4.39
C ALA A 148 7.08 -7.94 3.85
N ILE A 149 6.14 -7.51 4.70
CA ILE A 149 4.78 -7.14 4.33
C ILE A 149 4.76 -5.95 3.36
N MET A 150 5.51 -4.90 3.67
CA MET A 150 5.41 -3.66 2.91
C MET A 150 6.28 -3.64 1.65
N LEU A 151 7.50 -4.19 1.69
CA LEU A 151 8.43 -4.13 0.56
C LEU A 151 8.13 -5.19 -0.50
N VAL A 152 8.02 -6.46 -0.10
CA VAL A 152 7.82 -7.58 -1.03
C VAL A 152 6.41 -8.16 -1.00
N SER A 153 5.53 -7.54 -0.22
CA SER A 153 4.10 -7.91 -0.18
C SER A 153 3.83 -9.34 0.31
N GLY A 154 4.65 -9.88 1.26
CA GLY A 154 4.53 -11.25 1.77
C GLY A 154 3.14 -11.55 2.32
N ASN A 155 2.39 -12.41 1.64
CA ASN A 155 1.03 -12.79 2.04
C ASN A 155 1.06 -13.68 3.28
N GLU A 156 1.97 -14.67 3.30
CA GLU A 156 2.19 -15.57 4.42
C GLU A 156 2.63 -14.83 5.68
N VAL A 157 3.44 -13.77 5.50
CA VAL A 157 3.89 -12.94 6.62
C VAL A 157 2.72 -12.13 7.18
N SER A 158 1.87 -11.58 6.30
CA SER A 158 0.66 -10.86 6.72
C SER A 158 -0.29 -11.76 7.51
N THR A 159 -0.49 -13.00 7.04
CA THR A 159 -1.33 -13.99 7.71
C THR A 159 -0.74 -14.38 9.07
N GLN A 160 0.58 -14.66 9.15
CA GLN A 160 1.22 -15.00 10.41
C GLN A 160 1.21 -13.85 11.42
N VAL A 161 1.43 -12.61 10.98
CA VAL A 161 1.33 -11.41 11.84
C VAL A 161 -0.11 -11.25 12.35
N ALA A 162 -1.11 -11.44 11.48
CA ALA A 162 -2.51 -11.41 11.89
C ALA A 162 -2.81 -12.42 12.99
N MET A 163 -2.36 -13.66 12.85
CA MET A 163 -2.52 -14.70 13.87
C MET A 163 -1.81 -14.35 15.17
N GLN A 164 -0.61 -13.78 15.10
CA GLN A 164 0.19 -13.39 16.27
C GLN A 164 -0.47 -12.25 17.06
N VAL A 165 -0.94 -11.22 16.37
CA VAL A 165 -1.47 -9.99 17.00
C VAL A 165 -2.92 -10.16 17.42
N GLY A 166 -3.76 -10.74 16.54
CA GLY A 166 -5.19 -10.92 16.77
C GLY A 166 -5.57 -12.22 17.47
N GLY A 167 -4.58 -13.12 17.74
CA GLY A 167 -4.85 -14.47 18.26
C GLY A 167 -5.42 -15.43 17.20
N SER A 168 -6.01 -14.92 16.15
CA SER A 168 -6.42 -15.63 14.93
C SER A 168 -6.50 -14.62 13.77
N VAL A 169 -6.65 -15.12 12.53
CA VAL A 169 -6.88 -14.24 11.37
C VAL A 169 -8.19 -13.45 11.54
N GLU A 170 -9.25 -14.12 11.99
CA GLU A 170 -10.56 -13.52 12.21
C GLU A 170 -10.49 -12.39 13.27
N GLY A 171 -9.83 -12.65 14.41
CA GLY A 171 -9.66 -11.64 15.47
C GLY A 171 -8.87 -10.42 14.98
N PHE A 172 -7.86 -10.62 14.15
CA PHE A 172 -7.11 -9.51 13.56
C PHE A 172 -7.96 -8.74 12.52
N VAL A 173 -8.77 -9.43 11.73
CA VAL A 173 -9.69 -8.81 10.78
C VAL A 173 -10.75 -7.96 11.50
N GLU A 174 -11.24 -8.41 12.66
CA GLU A 174 -12.11 -7.59 13.51
C GLU A 174 -11.40 -6.29 13.91
N MET A 175 -10.14 -6.36 14.38
CA MET A 175 -9.35 -5.18 14.73
C MET A 175 -9.15 -4.25 13.51
N MET A 176 -8.91 -4.78 12.30
CA MET A 176 -8.80 -3.99 11.07
C MET A 176 -10.10 -3.24 10.76
N ASN A 177 -11.26 -3.90 10.89
CA ASN A 177 -12.56 -3.29 10.63
C ASN A 177 -12.94 -2.26 11.71
N GLU A 178 -12.64 -2.53 12.97
CA GLU A 178 -12.80 -1.56 14.06
C GLU A 178 -11.95 -0.31 13.82
N LYS A 179 -10.67 -0.50 13.43
CA LYS A 179 -9.78 0.61 13.08
C LYS A 179 -10.29 1.41 11.88
N ALA A 180 -10.81 0.75 10.85
CA ALA A 180 -11.42 1.45 9.71
C ALA A 180 -12.60 2.34 10.15
N GLN A 181 -13.45 1.85 11.06
CA GLN A 181 -14.54 2.63 11.64
C GLN A 181 -14.04 3.81 12.50
N GLU A 182 -13.00 3.58 13.31
CA GLU A 182 -12.35 4.62 14.12
C GLU A 182 -11.80 5.77 13.25
N ILE A 183 -11.15 5.43 12.13
CA ILE A 183 -10.63 6.39 11.14
C ILE A 183 -11.78 7.15 10.46
N GLY A 184 -12.98 6.58 10.40
CA GLY A 184 -14.17 7.18 9.78
C GLY A 184 -14.42 6.69 8.35
N CYS A 185 -13.84 5.54 7.96
CA CYS A 185 -14.12 4.89 6.68
C CYS A 185 -15.60 4.53 6.56
N LYS A 186 -16.18 4.74 5.37
CA LYS A 186 -17.62 4.57 5.14
C LYS A 186 -17.95 3.31 4.35
N ASP A 187 -17.07 2.92 3.45
CA ASP A 187 -17.27 1.85 2.49
C ASP A 187 -16.03 0.93 2.41
N THR A 188 -15.55 0.54 3.59
CA THR A 188 -14.41 -0.37 3.75
C THR A 188 -14.80 -1.58 4.58
N HIS A 189 -14.46 -2.77 4.09
CA HIS A 189 -14.61 -4.02 4.82
C HIS A 189 -13.48 -4.98 4.47
N PHE A 190 -12.77 -5.43 5.48
CA PHE A 190 -11.68 -6.39 5.38
C PHE A 190 -12.17 -7.79 5.79
N VAL A 191 -11.68 -8.82 5.10
CA VAL A 191 -11.93 -10.24 5.44
C VAL A 191 -10.63 -11.05 5.57
N ASN A 192 -9.50 -10.44 5.22
CA ASN A 192 -8.16 -11.02 5.39
C ASN A 192 -7.12 -9.90 5.59
N ALA A 193 -5.92 -10.27 6.01
CA ALA A 193 -4.83 -9.35 6.28
C ALA A 193 -3.86 -9.15 5.09
N ASN A 194 -4.04 -9.86 3.99
CA ASN A 194 -3.08 -9.86 2.88
C ASN A 194 -3.61 -9.21 1.59
N GLY A 195 -4.94 -9.07 1.45
CA GLY A 195 -5.59 -8.47 0.29
C GLY A 195 -5.84 -9.45 -0.85
N LEU A 196 -5.77 -10.76 -0.62
CA LEU A 196 -6.26 -11.74 -1.57
C LEU A 196 -7.76 -11.54 -1.80
N HIS A 197 -8.19 -11.84 -3.02
CA HIS A 197 -9.55 -11.52 -3.45
C HIS A 197 -10.63 -12.27 -2.67
N ASP A 198 -11.62 -11.51 -2.22
CA ASP A 198 -12.91 -11.94 -1.72
C ASP A 198 -13.94 -10.87 -2.08
N GLU A 199 -15.16 -11.25 -2.44
CA GLU A 199 -16.22 -10.31 -2.82
C GLU A 199 -16.60 -9.33 -1.70
N ASN A 200 -16.40 -9.74 -0.44
CA ASN A 200 -16.65 -8.93 0.75
C ASN A 200 -15.41 -8.13 1.20
N HIS A 201 -14.27 -8.22 0.50
CA HIS A 201 -13.05 -7.50 0.80
C HIS A 201 -12.92 -6.28 -0.11
N TYR A 202 -13.42 -5.15 0.33
CA TYR A 202 -13.51 -3.94 -0.48
C TYR A 202 -13.16 -2.68 0.32
N THR A 203 -12.84 -1.63 -0.40
CA THR A 203 -12.61 -0.27 0.11
C THR A 203 -12.99 0.74 -0.98
N THR A 204 -12.79 2.03 -0.70
CA THR A 204 -12.82 3.11 -1.70
C THR A 204 -11.46 3.79 -1.78
N ALA A 205 -11.21 4.56 -2.84
CA ALA A 205 -9.97 5.34 -2.92
C ALA A 205 -9.88 6.35 -1.77
N HIS A 206 -11.01 6.95 -1.37
CA HIS A 206 -11.09 7.90 -0.27
C HIS A 206 -10.78 7.22 1.08
N ASP A 207 -11.47 6.13 1.41
CA ASP A 207 -11.24 5.42 2.66
C ASP A 207 -9.80 4.91 2.76
N LEU A 208 -9.24 4.38 1.65
CA LEU A 208 -7.86 3.93 1.63
C LEU A 208 -6.86 5.09 1.81
N ALA A 209 -7.18 6.28 1.31
CA ALA A 209 -6.38 7.48 1.57
C ALA A 209 -6.43 7.89 3.05
N MET A 210 -7.60 7.81 3.69
CA MET A 210 -7.73 8.07 5.13
C MET A 210 -6.93 7.05 5.97
N ILE A 211 -6.99 5.77 5.63
CA ILE A 211 -6.19 4.72 6.27
C ILE A 211 -4.69 4.99 6.09
N ALA A 212 -4.29 5.37 4.88
CA ALA A 212 -2.90 5.68 4.58
C ALA A 212 -2.42 6.94 5.30
N GLN A 213 -3.27 7.97 5.43
CA GLN A 213 -3.00 9.17 6.22
C GLN A 213 -2.76 8.82 7.69
N GLU A 214 -3.62 7.97 8.29
CA GLU A 214 -3.46 7.53 9.68
C GLU A 214 -2.15 6.76 9.87
N ALA A 215 -1.88 5.78 9.00
CA ALA A 215 -0.64 5.00 9.04
C ALA A 215 0.61 5.88 8.93
N TYR A 216 0.57 6.93 8.10
CA TYR A 216 1.70 7.84 7.89
C TYR A 216 2.04 8.71 9.10
N LYS A 217 1.15 8.83 10.10
CA LYS A 217 1.45 9.50 11.37
C LYS A 217 2.50 8.73 12.19
N ASN A 218 2.57 7.41 12.00
CA ASN A 218 3.54 6.56 12.68
C ASN A 218 4.93 6.67 12.03
N GLU A 219 5.96 6.99 12.83
CA GLU A 219 7.33 7.20 12.34
C GLU A 219 7.95 5.91 11.77
N GLU A 220 7.72 4.78 12.43
CA GLU A 220 8.24 3.49 11.95
C GLU A 220 7.56 3.06 10.65
N PHE A 221 6.26 3.34 10.50
CA PHE A 221 5.58 3.11 9.23
C PHE A 221 6.22 3.91 8.10
N ARG A 222 6.48 5.22 8.31
CA ARG A 222 7.17 6.07 7.31
C ARG A 222 8.53 5.52 6.92
N LYS A 223 9.32 5.10 7.90
CA LYS A 223 10.64 4.49 7.70
C LYS A 223 10.55 3.22 6.85
N ILE A 224 9.58 2.35 7.15
CA ILE A 224 9.38 1.08 6.45
C ILE A 224 9.00 1.32 4.99
N VAL A 225 7.95 2.10 4.73
CA VAL A 225 7.43 2.31 3.36
C VAL A 225 8.39 3.09 2.47
N GLY A 226 9.23 3.96 3.06
CA GLY A 226 10.25 4.74 2.37
C GLY A 226 11.54 3.98 2.10
N SER A 227 11.70 2.76 2.62
CA SER A 227 12.91 1.97 2.44
C SER A 227 12.93 1.29 1.07
N ARG A 228 14.04 1.45 0.34
CA ARG A 228 14.27 0.76 -0.96
C ARG A 228 14.60 -0.71 -0.77
N TYR A 229 15.40 -1.01 0.24
CA TYR A 229 15.88 -2.35 0.56
C TYR A 229 15.85 -2.57 2.07
N TYR A 230 15.67 -3.81 2.46
CA TYR A 230 15.85 -4.26 3.83
C TYR A 230 16.45 -5.66 3.83
N THR A 231 17.41 -5.94 4.70
CA THR A 231 18.02 -7.26 4.80
C THR A 231 17.59 -7.96 6.07
N ILE A 232 16.91 -9.09 5.91
CA ILE A 232 16.66 -10.03 7.02
C ILE A 232 17.92 -10.90 7.14
N PRO A 233 18.61 -10.88 8.29
CA PRO A 233 19.82 -11.69 8.50
C PRO A 233 19.46 -13.20 8.57
N ALA A 234 20.48 -14.05 8.67
CA ALA A 234 20.29 -15.47 8.95
C ALA A 234 19.37 -15.68 10.15
N THR A 235 18.49 -16.68 10.05
CA THR A 235 17.50 -17.01 11.08
C THR A 235 17.82 -18.36 11.74
N ASN A 236 16.94 -18.81 12.64
CA ASN A 236 17.05 -20.13 13.24
C ASN A 236 16.85 -21.30 12.24
N LYS A 237 16.39 -21.04 11.01
CA LYS A 237 16.11 -22.05 9.99
C LYS A 237 16.89 -21.84 8.69
N THR A 238 17.32 -20.62 8.41
CA THR A 238 17.95 -20.25 7.13
C THR A 238 19.27 -19.54 7.41
N ALA A 239 20.37 -20.10 6.91
CA ALA A 239 21.71 -19.55 7.07
C ALA A 239 21.99 -18.38 6.15
N GLU A 240 21.21 -18.23 5.09
CA GLU A 240 21.31 -17.15 4.11
C GLU A 240 20.49 -15.94 4.54
N GLU A 241 21.02 -14.75 4.29
CA GLU A 241 20.25 -13.52 4.43
C GLU A 241 19.24 -13.37 3.29
N ARG A 242 18.16 -12.63 3.55
CA ARG A 242 17.15 -12.26 2.55
C ARG A 242 17.18 -10.77 2.31
N VAL A 243 17.50 -10.35 1.10
CA VAL A 243 17.43 -8.94 0.69
C VAL A 243 16.03 -8.68 0.11
N LEU A 244 15.25 -7.89 0.80
CA LEU A 244 13.94 -7.45 0.37
C LEU A 244 14.08 -6.17 -0.44
N ALA A 245 13.64 -6.16 -1.69
CA ALA A 245 13.61 -4.98 -2.55
C ALA A 245 12.17 -4.45 -2.63
N ASN A 246 11.99 -3.15 -2.41
CA ASN A 246 10.66 -2.54 -2.46
C ASN A 246 10.09 -2.58 -3.88
N HIS A 247 8.88 -3.10 -4.02
CA HIS A 247 8.18 -3.19 -5.30
C HIS A 247 7.66 -1.82 -5.81
N HIS A 248 7.79 -0.75 -5.02
CA HIS A 248 7.33 0.58 -5.38
C HIS A 248 8.30 1.25 -6.38
N ALA A 249 7.95 1.21 -7.66
CA ALA A 249 8.85 1.63 -8.75
C ALA A 249 9.30 3.10 -8.65
N LEU A 250 8.48 3.99 -8.08
CA LEU A 250 8.83 5.41 -7.91
C LEU A 250 9.96 5.62 -6.88
N LEU A 251 10.21 4.66 -5.97
CA LEU A 251 11.35 4.65 -5.05
C LEU A 251 12.61 4.06 -5.70
N GLY A 252 12.46 3.26 -6.74
CA GLY A 252 13.55 2.55 -7.41
C GLY A 252 14.53 3.49 -8.14
N GLU A 253 15.51 2.91 -8.83
CA GLU A 253 16.53 3.63 -9.63
C GLU A 253 16.20 3.59 -11.14
N GLY A 254 15.03 3.05 -11.52
CA GLY A 254 14.63 2.87 -12.91
C GLY A 254 13.94 4.10 -13.52
N ASP A 255 13.41 3.92 -14.72
CA ASP A 255 12.76 4.98 -15.53
C ASP A 255 11.54 5.62 -14.84
N TRP A 256 11.01 5.00 -13.78
CA TRP A 256 9.86 5.48 -13.01
C TRP A 256 10.26 6.20 -11.71
N HIS A 257 11.56 6.37 -11.47
CA HIS A 257 12.02 7.08 -10.27
C HIS A 257 11.46 8.51 -10.20
N TYR A 258 11.00 8.89 -9.01
CA TYR A 258 10.51 10.23 -8.72
C TYR A 258 11.09 10.73 -7.40
N ASP A 259 11.88 11.81 -7.43
CA ASP A 259 12.61 12.35 -6.27
C ASP A 259 11.71 12.73 -5.09
N GLY A 260 10.46 13.16 -5.38
CA GLY A 260 9.46 13.49 -4.36
C GLY A 260 8.74 12.30 -3.75
N CYS A 261 9.02 11.05 -4.17
CA CYS A 261 8.36 9.87 -3.62
C CYS A 261 8.91 9.51 -2.25
N LEU A 262 8.03 9.48 -1.24
CA LEU A 262 8.36 9.13 0.15
C LEU A 262 8.06 7.66 0.47
N GLY A 263 7.46 6.92 -0.48
CA GLY A 263 7.12 5.53 -0.30
C GLY A 263 5.66 5.22 -0.58
N GLY A 264 5.24 4.01 -0.24
CA GLY A 264 3.87 3.58 -0.46
C GLY A 264 3.69 2.07 -0.52
N LYS A 265 2.60 1.63 -1.14
CA LYS A 265 2.28 0.21 -1.32
C LYS A 265 1.64 -0.04 -2.67
N THR A 266 2.14 -1.06 -3.36
CA THR A 266 1.56 -1.60 -4.60
C THR A 266 0.64 -2.79 -4.29
N GLY A 267 -0.33 -3.05 -5.16
CA GLY A 267 -1.15 -4.24 -5.10
C GLY A 267 -1.58 -4.71 -6.48
N TYR A 268 -1.82 -6.01 -6.59
CA TYR A 268 -2.37 -6.64 -7.77
C TYR A 268 -3.13 -7.92 -7.40
N THR A 269 -4.27 -8.11 -8.00
CA THR A 269 -4.96 -9.38 -8.18
C THR A 269 -5.64 -9.35 -9.56
N ASP A 270 -6.00 -10.52 -10.10
CA ASP A 270 -6.67 -10.57 -11.41
C ASP A 270 -8.01 -9.81 -11.44
N THR A 271 -8.66 -9.68 -10.28
CA THR A 271 -9.94 -8.97 -10.14
C THR A 271 -9.76 -7.49 -9.84
N ALA A 272 -8.84 -7.13 -8.93
CA ALA A 272 -8.57 -5.74 -8.56
C ALA A 272 -7.76 -5.00 -9.63
N LEU A 273 -7.02 -5.75 -10.45
CA LEU A 273 -5.97 -5.20 -11.32
C LEU A 273 -4.89 -4.49 -10.48
N ASN A 274 -4.26 -3.44 -11.01
CA ASN A 274 -3.22 -2.72 -10.28
C ASN A 274 -3.82 -1.70 -9.31
N THR A 275 -3.31 -1.72 -8.09
CA THR A 275 -3.64 -0.75 -7.05
C THR A 275 -2.37 -0.11 -6.51
N LEU A 276 -2.44 1.16 -6.12
CA LEU A 276 -1.28 1.92 -5.67
C LEU A 276 -1.68 2.94 -4.61
N VAL A 277 -0.90 3.01 -3.55
CA VAL A 277 -0.87 4.13 -2.62
C VAL A 277 0.54 4.69 -2.62
N THR A 278 0.68 6.00 -2.73
CA THR A 278 2.00 6.67 -2.76
C THR A 278 1.95 7.95 -1.94
N TYR A 279 3.00 8.18 -1.16
CA TYR A 279 3.24 9.41 -0.41
C TYR A 279 4.27 10.26 -1.15
N PHE A 280 4.00 11.56 -1.25
CA PHE A 280 4.86 12.53 -1.92
C PHE A 280 5.10 13.77 -1.04
N GLU A 281 6.18 14.49 -1.30
CA GLU A 281 6.43 15.83 -0.81
C GLU A 281 6.50 16.88 -1.96
#